data_dd62424692a1cb105bffa28e4bd939d0
#
_entry.id   dd62424692a1cb105bffa28e4bd939d0
#
_cell.length_a   1.000
_cell.length_b   1.000
_cell.length_c   1.000
_cell.angle_alpha   90.00
_cell.angle_beta   90.00
_cell.angle_gamma   90.00
#
_symmetry.space_group_name_H-M   'P 1'
#
loop_
_entity.id
_entity.type
_entity.pdbx_description
1 polymer ?
#
loop_
_entity_poly.entity_id
_entity_poly.type
_entity_poly.pdbx_seq_one_letter_code
_entity_poly.pdbx_strand_id
1 'polypeptide(L)'
;LDGGMGQELLARGIDPTGTLWSAKALIEPKYHQLIEDIHRDFIKAGAEVIVTATFTARRIRLKENGLEDQFENLNITAGKIAQNVKKDFPNIYVAGGLPPQYLTYEVDTRSNDEIYQSYNEQAKILNPYVDFFYLDVLSSVNEIKIAIDAIKEFEKPYLIGAHISEGTRLPSGEKITEIIENIKHEKLLGLIFCLLYTSPSPRDRPL
;
A
#
# COMPACT_ATOMS: atom_id res chain seq x y z
N LEU A 1 -5.70 -0.78 11.11
CA LEU A 1 -4.67 -1.24 10.19
C LEU A 1 -3.42 -1.67 10.94
N ASP A 2 -2.57 -2.48 10.27
CA ASP A 2 -1.22 -2.80 10.73
C ASP A 2 -0.27 -1.60 10.65
N GLY A 3 1.00 -1.83 10.98
CA GLY A 3 2.04 -0.79 10.99
C GLY A 3 2.95 -0.83 9.75
N GLY A 4 4.07 -0.10 9.85
CA GLY A 4 5.04 0.04 8.76
C GLY A 4 5.85 -1.24 8.52
N MET A 5 5.40 -2.13 7.65
CA MET A 5 6.10 -3.37 7.29
C MET A 5 7.58 -3.13 6.95
N GLY A 6 7.87 -2.11 6.14
CA GLY A 6 9.25 -1.79 5.75
C GLY A 6 10.13 -1.40 6.94
N GLN A 7 9.61 -0.67 7.91
CA GLN A 7 10.35 -0.27 9.12
C GLN A 7 10.63 -1.47 10.02
N GLU A 8 9.66 -2.38 10.17
CA GLU A 8 9.87 -3.62 10.93
C GLU A 8 10.90 -4.55 10.27
N LEU A 9 10.89 -4.64 8.95
CA LEU A 9 11.91 -5.40 8.21
C LEU A 9 13.32 -4.84 8.45
N LEU A 10 13.48 -3.51 8.42
CA LEU A 10 14.75 -2.85 8.76
C LEU A 10 15.17 -3.12 10.21
N ALA A 11 14.25 -2.94 11.16
CA ALA A 11 14.51 -3.19 12.58
C ALA A 11 14.93 -4.64 12.88
N ARG A 12 14.51 -5.58 12.03
CA ARG A 12 14.85 -7.02 12.13
C ARG A 12 16.04 -7.42 11.23
N GLY A 13 16.80 -6.44 10.73
CA GLY A 13 18.10 -6.66 10.09
C GLY A 13 18.06 -6.90 8.58
N ILE A 14 16.96 -6.61 7.90
CA ILE A 14 16.98 -6.56 6.44
C ILE A 14 17.63 -5.25 6.02
N ASP A 15 18.79 -5.36 5.38
CA ASP A 15 19.48 -4.24 4.79
C ASP A 15 18.74 -3.77 3.52
N PRO A 16 18.32 -2.48 3.45
CA PRO A 16 17.64 -1.97 2.28
C PRO A 16 18.63 -1.91 1.11
N THR A 17 18.30 -2.58 0.01
CA THR A 17 19.11 -2.55 -1.20
C THR A 17 18.53 -1.50 -2.16
N GLY A 18 19.20 -0.35 -2.27
CA GLY A 18 18.81 0.72 -3.19
C GLY A 18 17.34 1.14 -3.04
N THR A 19 16.64 1.24 -4.16
CA THR A 19 15.23 1.66 -4.21
C THR A 19 14.23 0.50 -4.01
N LEU A 20 14.69 -0.75 -3.91
CA LEU A 20 13.82 -1.93 -3.70
C LEU A 20 13.27 -2.00 -2.28
N TRP A 21 14.04 -1.52 -1.33
CA TRP A 21 13.69 -1.48 0.09
C TRP A 21 12.94 -2.73 0.57
N SER A 22 11.65 -2.63 0.97
CA SER A 22 10.87 -3.76 1.49
C SER A 22 10.61 -4.87 0.46
N ALA A 23 10.67 -4.59 -0.85
CA ALA A 23 10.50 -5.62 -1.88
C ALA A 23 11.59 -6.70 -1.83
N LYS A 24 12.79 -6.39 -1.30
CA LYS A 24 13.85 -7.39 -1.08
C LYS A 24 13.35 -8.59 -0.29
N ALA A 25 12.49 -8.36 0.70
CA ALA A 25 11.95 -9.43 1.51
C ALA A 25 10.98 -10.36 0.74
N LEU A 26 10.38 -9.88 -0.35
CA LEU A 26 9.57 -10.71 -1.25
C LEU A 26 10.44 -11.45 -2.27
N ILE A 27 11.54 -10.83 -2.73
CA ILE A 27 12.46 -11.40 -3.72
C ILE A 27 13.21 -12.61 -3.15
N GLU A 28 13.63 -12.53 -1.90
CA GLU A 28 14.42 -13.56 -1.25
C GLU A 28 13.54 -14.49 -0.36
N PRO A 29 13.26 -15.74 -0.78
CA PRO A 29 12.34 -16.63 -0.05
C PRO A 29 12.68 -16.86 1.43
N LYS A 30 13.96 -16.74 1.81
CA LYS A 30 14.39 -16.85 3.21
C LYS A 30 13.74 -15.82 4.15
N TYR A 31 13.21 -14.72 3.61
CA TYR A 31 12.56 -13.65 4.39
C TYR A 31 11.03 -13.76 4.40
N HIS A 32 10.42 -14.68 3.65
CA HIS A 32 8.96 -14.80 3.63
C HIS A 32 8.38 -15.08 5.02
N GLN A 33 9.04 -15.97 5.78
CA GLN A 33 8.64 -16.25 7.18
C GLN A 33 8.72 -14.99 8.03
N LEU A 34 9.72 -14.13 7.82
CA LEU A 34 9.84 -12.87 8.55
C LEU A 34 8.69 -11.90 8.26
N ILE A 35 8.22 -11.82 7.00
CA ILE A 35 7.03 -11.02 6.66
C ILE A 35 5.80 -11.56 7.38
N GLU A 36 5.59 -12.89 7.40
CA GLU A 36 4.49 -13.50 8.14
C GLU A 36 4.55 -13.19 9.63
N ASP A 37 5.75 -13.30 10.23
CA ASP A 37 5.95 -13.04 11.67
C ASP A 37 5.65 -11.58 12.01
N ILE A 38 6.03 -10.62 11.15
CA ILE A 38 5.69 -9.20 11.32
C ILE A 38 4.17 -8.99 11.27
N HIS A 39 3.47 -9.59 10.30
CA HIS A 39 2.01 -9.52 10.24
C HIS A 39 1.37 -10.10 11.51
N ARG A 40 1.85 -11.26 12.00
CA ARG A 40 1.37 -11.87 13.24
C ARG A 40 1.60 -10.96 14.45
N ASP A 41 2.74 -10.28 14.51
CA ASP A 41 3.05 -9.39 15.62
C ASP A 41 2.15 -8.13 15.60
N PHE A 42 1.84 -7.57 14.42
CA PHE A 42 0.85 -6.51 14.30
C PHE A 42 -0.56 -6.96 14.77
N ILE A 43 -0.99 -8.17 14.41
CA ILE A 43 -2.27 -8.72 14.85
C ILE A 43 -2.28 -8.90 16.37
N LYS A 44 -1.23 -9.46 16.96
CA LYS A 44 -1.09 -9.58 18.42
C LYS A 44 -1.08 -8.22 19.13
N ALA A 45 -0.60 -7.18 18.46
CA ALA A 45 -0.64 -5.81 18.96
C ALA A 45 -2.01 -5.12 18.75
N GLY A 46 -3.01 -5.83 18.20
CA GLY A 46 -4.38 -5.36 18.05
C GLY A 46 -4.76 -4.92 16.64
N ALA A 47 -3.97 -5.20 15.61
CA ALA A 47 -4.38 -4.94 14.23
C ALA A 47 -5.47 -5.93 13.81
N GLU A 48 -6.58 -5.41 13.28
CA GLU A 48 -7.67 -6.20 12.69
C GLU A 48 -7.56 -6.30 11.16
N VAL A 49 -6.67 -5.49 10.57
CA VAL A 49 -6.39 -5.46 9.14
C VAL A 49 -4.88 -5.50 8.93
N ILE A 50 -4.41 -6.42 8.10
CA ILE A 50 -3.05 -6.44 7.58
C ILE A 50 -3.03 -6.02 6.11
N VAL A 51 -2.01 -5.26 5.71
CA VAL A 51 -1.83 -4.78 4.33
C VAL A 51 -0.76 -5.62 3.63
N THR A 52 -1.02 -6.10 2.42
CA THR A 52 -0.02 -6.85 1.65
C THR A 52 1.30 -6.06 1.53
N ALA A 53 2.44 -6.75 1.61
CA ALA A 53 3.77 -6.13 1.59
C ALA A 53 4.17 -5.62 0.19
N THR A 54 3.26 -4.93 -0.51
CA THR A 54 3.38 -4.59 -1.94
C THR A 54 3.84 -3.16 -2.22
N PHE A 55 4.09 -2.33 -1.20
CA PHE A 55 4.39 -0.90 -1.36
C PHE A 55 5.52 -0.62 -2.35
N THR A 56 6.60 -1.37 -2.32
CA THR A 56 7.73 -1.23 -3.27
C THR A 56 7.73 -2.27 -4.39
N ALA A 57 6.79 -3.23 -4.39
CA ALA A 57 6.63 -4.23 -5.45
C ALA A 57 5.80 -3.71 -6.65
N ARG A 58 5.93 -2.43 -6.97
CA ARG A 58 5.29 -1.77 -8.13
C ARG A 58 6.19 -1.83 -9.36
N ARG A 59 5.58 -1.89 -10.52
CA ARG A 59 6.27 -2.15 -11.80
C ARG A 59 7.45 -1.20 -12.04
N ILE A 60 7.25 0.10 -11.87
CA ILE A 60 8.31 1.09 -12.12
C ILE A 60 9.51 0.88 -11.20
N ARG A 61 9.28 0.59 -9.92
CA ARG A 61 10.36 0.37 -8.96
C ARG A 61 11.15 -0.91 -9.26
N LEU A 62 10.46 -1.96 -9.71
CA LEU A 62 11.10 -3.19 -10.15
C LEU A 62 11.88 -2.98 -11.45
N LYS A 63 11.33 -2.22 -12.40
CA LYS A 63 11.99 -1.88 -13.66
C LYS A 63 13.30 -1.12 -13.45
N GLU A 64 13.32 -0.13 -12.55
CA GLU A 64 14.52 0.62 -12.17
C GLU A 64 15.65 -0.28 -11.63
N ASN A 65 15.29 -1.47 -11.14
CA ASN A 65 16.22 -2.44 -10.57
C ASN A 65 16.41 -3.69 -11.46
N GLY A 66 15.91 -3.67 -12.71
CA GLY A 66 16.05 -4.79 -13.64
C GLY A 66 15.23 -6.04 -13.29
N LEU A 67 14.15 -5.88 -12.52
CA LEU A 67 13.32 -6.96 -11.97
C LEU A 67 11.85 -6.84 -12.40
N GLU A 68 11.57 -6.14 -13.52
CA GLU A 68 10.21 -5.91 -13.99
C GLU A 68 9.45 -7.21 -14.29
N ASP A 69 10.16 -8.22 -14.77
CA ASP A 69 9.65 -9.57 -15.05
C ASP A 69 9.11 -10.29 -13.80
N GLN A 70 9.53 -9.87 -12.61
CA GLN A 70 9.08 -10.44 -11.35
C GLN A 70 7.83 -9.76 -10.77
N PHE A 71 7.32 -8.71 -11.40
CA PHE A 71 6.20 -7.92 -10.89
C PHE A 71 5.00 -8.78 -10.49
N GLU A 72 4.55 -9.66 -11.35
CA GLU A 72 3.41 -10.55 -11.10
C GLU A 72 3.72 -11.51 -9.94
N ASN A 73 4.87 -12.19 -10.00
CA ASN A 73 5.25 -13.19 -8.99
C ASN A 73 5.39 -12.59 -7.59
N LEU A 74 5.97 -11.40 -7.46
CA LEU A 74 6.16 -10.75 -6.16
C LEU A 74 4.82 -10.30 -5.55
N ASN A 75 3.89 -9.78 -6.34
CA ASN A 75 2.57 -9.41 -5.87
C ASN A 75 1.74 -10.66 -5.48
N ILE A 76 1.82 -11.75 -6.25
CA ILE A 76 1.23 -13.05 -5.87
C ILE A 76 1.82 -13.56 -4.55
N THR A 77 3.14 -13.47 -4.39
CA THR A 77 3.84 -13.89 -3.18
C THR A 77 3.37 -13.10 -1.96
N ALA A 78 3.28 -11.77 -2.07
CA ALA A 78 2.77 -10.93 -0.99
C ALA A 78 1.33 -11.29 -0.60
N GLY A 79 0.47 -11.53 -1.60
CA GLY A 79 -0.90 -11.96 -1.37
C GLY A 79 -0.98 -13.33 -0.66
N LYS A 80 -0.18 -14.31 -1.09
CA LYS A 80 -0.11 -15.64 -0.47
C LYS A 80 0.37 -15.58 0.98
N ILE A 81 1.40 -14.79 1.26
CA ILE A 81 1.93 -14.57 2.62
C ILE A 81 0.81 -14.03 3.53
N ALA A 82 0.10 -12.99 3.10
CA ALA A 82 -1.00 -12.43 3.88
C ALA A 82 -2.13 -13.45 4.11
N GLN A 83 -2.48 -14.26 3.09
CA GLN A 83 -3.46 -15.32 3.22
C GLN A 83 -3.01 -16.46 4.15
N ASN A 84 -1.71 -16.79 4.19
CA ASN A 84 -1.20 -17.77 5.15
C ASN A 84 -1.40 -17.29 6.59
N VAL A 85 -1.09 -16.03 6.87
CA VAL A 85 -1.33 -15.44 8.19
C VAL A 85 -2.81 -15.42 8.55
N LYS A 86 -3.69 -15.09 7.59
CA LYS A 86 -5.15 -15.08 7.80
C LYS A 86 -5.70 -16.45 8.21
N LYS A 87 -5.12 -17.57 7.77
CA LYS A 87 -5.54 -18.92 8.18
C LYS A 87 -5.44 -19.12 9.69
N ASP A 88 -4.40 -18.55 10.33
CA ASP A 88 -4.20 -18.61 11.76
C ASP A 88 -5.07 -17.61 12.52
N PHE A 89 -5.52 -16.55 11.85
CA PHE A 89 -6.32 -15.45 12.42
C PHE A 89 -7.55 -15.17 11.54
N PRO A 90 -8.58 -16.03 11.57
CA PRO A 90 -9.68 -15.95 10.60
C PRO A 90 -10.56 -14.69 10.70
N ASN A 91 -10.48 -13.97 11.81
CA ASN A 91 -11.28 -12.77 12.07
C ASN A 91 -10.61 -11.47 11.56
N ILE A 92 -9.41 -11.52 11.00
CA ILE A 92 -8.76 -10.35 10.42
C ILE A 92 -9.13 -10.18 8.95
N TYR A 93 -8.93 -8.97 8.45
CA TYR A 93 -9.05 -8.65 7.04
C TYR A 93 -7.68 -8.47 6.40
N VAL A 94 -7.59 -8.82 5.11
CA VAL A 94 -6.41 -8.56 4.27
C VAL A 94 -6.73 -7.45 3.30
N ALA A 95 -6.01 -6.35 3.39
CA ALA A 95 -6.08 -5.25 2.45
C ALA A 95 -5.02 -5.39 1.35
N GLY A 96 -5.39 -5.24 0.10
CA GLY A 96 -4.47 -5.15 -1.03
C GLY A 96 -3.88 -3.75 -1.10
N GLY A 97 -2.63 -3.59 -0.69
CA GLY A 97 -1.94 -2.31 -0.75
C GLY A 97 -1.62 -1.89 -2.18
N LEU A 98 -2.20 -0.79 -2.63
CA LEU A 98 -1.98 -0.16 -3.92
C LEU A 98 -1.33 1.22 -3.71
N PRO A 99 0.01 1.29 -3.67
CA PRO A 99 0.75 2.55 -3.46
C PRO A 99 0.74 3.43 -4.71
N PRO A 100 1.23 4.69 -4.63
CA PRO A 100 1.46 5.52 -5.81
C PRO A 100 2.27 4.75 -6.85
N GLN A 101 1.77 4.69 -8.08
CA GLN A 101 2.36 3.82 -9.12
C GLN A 101 3.58 4.44 -9.82
N TYR A 102 3.95 5.66 -9.45
CA TYR A 102 5.14 6.37 -9.95
C TYR A 102 6.03 6.82 -8.77
N LEU A 103 6.11 8.11 -8.49
CA LEU A 103 6.88 8.65 -7.37
C LEU A 103 6.01 8.67 -6.11
N THR A 104 6.62 8.47 -4.95
CA THR A 104 5.92 8.57 -3.67
C THR A 104 6.02 10.01 -3.17
N TYR A 105 4.92 10.56 -2.63
CA TYR A 105 4.80 11.92 -2.10
C TYR A 105 4.81 13.04 -3.15
N GLU A 106 4.73 12.69 -4.40
CA GLU A 106 4.69 13.61 -5.53
C GLU A 106 3.45 13.34 -6.38
N VAL A 107 3.05 14.35 -7.16
CA VAL A 107 1.93 14.20 -8.10
C VAL A 107 2.37 13.32 -9.27
N ASP A 108 1.59 12.31 -9.60
CA ASP A 108 1.83 11.52 -10.82
C ASP A 108 1.46 12.37 -12.05
N THR A 109 2.45 12.68 -12.87
CA THR A 109 2.30 13.52 -14.07
C THR A 109 2.16 12.73 -15.36
N ARG A 110 2.11 11.40 -15.28
CA ARG A 110 1.85 10.53 -16.45
C ARG A 110 0.43 10.73 -16.98
N SER A 111 0.15 10.16 -18.14
CA SER A 111 -1.22 10.17 -18.68
C SER A 111 -2.20 9.39 -17.77
N ASN A 112 -3.47 9.77 -17.80
CA ASN A 112 -4.51 9.07 -17.03
C ASN A 112 -4.58 7.58 -17.38
N ASP A 113 -4.36 7.22 -18.64
CA ASP A 113 -4.36 5.81 -19.09
C ASP A 113 -3.19 5.03 -18.49
N GLU A 114 -1.99 5.61 -18.42
CA GLU A 114 -0.83 4.95 -17.78
C GLU A 114 -1.04 4.77 -16.29
N ILE A 115 -1.62 5.77 -15.61
CA ILE A 115 -1.95 5.68 -14.19
C ILE A 115 -2.99 4.58 -13.99
N TYR A 116 -4.08 4.57 -14.77
CA TYR A 116 -5.13 3.56 -14.72
C TYR A 116 -4.57 2.15 -14.90
N GLN A 117 -3.82 1.92 -15.96
CA GLN A 117 -3.25 0.59 -16.25
C GLN A 117 -2.35 0.10 -15.13
N SER A 118 -1.53 0.97 -14.56
CA SER A 118 -0.61 0.61 -13.47
C SER A 118 -1.36 0.15 -12.21
N TYR A 119 -2.45 0.85 -11.83
CA TYR A 119 -3.29 0.43 -10.70
C TYR A 119 -4.08 -0.84 -11.00
N ASN A 120 -4.68 -0.93 -12.19
CA ASN A 120 -5.50 -2.06 -12.59
C ASN A 120 -4.69 -3.36 -12.64
N GLU A 121 -3.49 -3.34 -13.21
CA GLU A 121 -2.60 -4.51 -13.27
C GLU A 121 -2.27 -5.05 -11.88
N GLN A 122 -1.85 -4.18 -10.94
CA GLN A 122 -1.53 -4.61 -9.59
C GLN A 122 -2.75 -5.10 -8.83
N ALA A 123 -3.86 -4.39 -8.95
CA ALA A 123 -5.13 -4.77 -8.33
C ALA A 123 -5.63 -6.12 -8.83
N LYS A 124 -5.55 -6.38 -10.14
CA LYS A 124 -5.94 -7.66 -10.77
C LYS A 124 -5.17 -8.84 -10.18
N ILE A 125 -3.86 -8.68 -9.97
CA ILE A 125 -3.01 -9.72 -9.39
C ILE A 125 -3.39 -9.95 -7.92
N LEU A 126 -3.64 -8.88 -7.16
CA LEU A 126 -3.96 -8.97 -5.73
C LEU A 126 -5.41 -9.41 -5.44
N ASN A 127 -6.33 -9.17 -6.38
CA ASN A 127 -7.75 -9.41 -6.20
C ASN A 127 -8.11 -10.78 -5.60
N PRO A 128 -7.50 -11.92 -5.98
CA PRO A 128 -7.82 -13.23 -5.39
C PRO A 128 -7.40 -13.40 -3.93
N TYR A 129 -6.53 -12.54 -3.42
CA TYR A 129 -5.88 -12.68 -2.13
C TYR A 129 -6.35 -11.69 -1.06
N VAL A 130 -7.23 -10.74 -1.39
CA VAL A 130 -7.58 -9.63 -0.51
C VAL A 130 -9.07 -9.51 -0.29
N ASP A 131 -9.47 -8.98 0.86
CA ASP A 131 -10.87 -8.71 1.18
C ASP A 131 -11.31 -7.37 0.60
N PHE A 132 -10.41 -6.38 0.57
CA PHE A 132 -10.64 -5.06 0.02
C PHE A 132 -9.31 -4.43 -0.44
N PHE A 133 -9.35 -3.28 -1.15
CA PHE A 133 -8.17 -2.55 -1.57
C PHE A 133 -7.86 -1.37 -0.64
N TYR A 134 -6.58 -1.09 -0.47
CA TYR A 134 -6.09 0.10 0.20
C TYR A 134 -5.27 0.94 -0.78
N LEU A 135 -5.86 2.03 -1.25
CA LEU A 135 -5.19 3.03 -2.09
C LEU A 135 -4.30 3.87 -1.18
N ASP A 136 -3.02 3.53 -1.09
CA ASP A 136 -2.12 4.00 -0.03
C ASP A 136 -1.29 5.21 -0.46
N VAL A 137 -1.29 6.27 0.36
CA VAL A 137 -0.39 7.45 0.24
C VAL A 137 -0.57 8.25 -1.07
N LEU A 138 -1.79 8.40 -1.58
CA LEU A 138 -2.06 9.09 -2.83
C LEU A 138 -1.88 10.62 -2.70
N SER A 139 -1.40 11.25 -3.78
CA SER A 139 -0.89 12.62 -3.78
C SER A 139 -1.79 13.65 -4.47
N SER A 140 -2.84 13.23 -5.18
CA SER A 140 -3.79 14.13 -5.84
C SER A 140 -5.20 13.55 -5.95
N VAL A 141 -6.21 14.41 -6.06
CA VAL A 141 -7.60 13.99 -6.28
C VAL A 141 -7.74 13.28 -7.63
N ASN A 142 -6.99 13.71 -8.66
CA ASN A 142 -6.99 13.06 -9.96
C ASN A 142 -6.49 11.62 -9.87
N GLU A 143 -5.34 11.38 -9.21
CA GLU A 143 -4.80 10.03 -9.00
C GLU A 143 -5.79 9.16 -8.24
N ILE A 144 -6.41 9.68 -7.17
CA ILE A 144 -7.42 8.96 -6.39
C ILE A 144 -8.59 8.53 -7.27
N LYS A 145 -9.13 9.41 -8.12
CA LYS A 145 -10.23 9.08 -9.04
C LYS A 145 -9.85 7.97 -10.01
N ILE A 146 -8.67 8.08 -10.61
CA ILE A 146 -8.18 7.08 -11.58
C ILE A 146 -7.96 5.73 -10.89
N ALA A 147 -7.36 5.74 -9.69
CA ALA A 147 -7.14 4.51 -8.92
C ALA A 147 -8.47 3.83 -8.55
N ILE A 148 -9.50 4.60 -8.17
CA ILE A 148 -10.85 4.06 -7.91
C ILE A 148 -11.44 3.44 -9.17
N ASP A 149 -11.37 4.13 -10.31
CA ASP A 149 -11.88 3.61 -11.57
C ASP A 149 -11.14 2.33 -11.99
N ALA A 150 -9.83 2.24 -11.73
CA ALA A 150 -9.00 1.08 -12.04
C ALA A 150 -9.35 -0.17 -11.23
N ILE A 151 -9.91 -0.01 -10.02
CA ILE A 151 -10.30 -1.15 -9.16
C ILE A 151 -11.80 -1.47 -9.20
N LYS A 152 -12.60 -0.64 -9.87
CA LYS A 152 -14.07 -0.72 -9.88
C LYS A 152 -14.60 -2.06 -10.38
N GLU A 153 -13.98 -2.65 -11.38
CA GLU A 153 -14.38 -3.93 -11.96
C GLU A 153 -14.32 -5.11 -10.99
N PHE A 154 -13.47 -5.02 -9.94
CA PHE A 154 -13.31 -6.09 -8.95
C PHE A 154 -14.39 -6.10 -7.88
N GLU A 155 -15.25 -5.10 -7.87
CA GLU A 155 -16.41 -4.96 -6.98
C GLU A 155 -16.11 -5.06 -5.47
N LYS A 156 -14.87 -4.88 -5.05
CA LYS A 156 -14.46 -4.88 -3.64
C LYS A 156 -14.58 -3.51 -2.98
N PRO A 157 -14.82 -3.48 -1.66
CA PRO A 157 -14.66 -2.24 -0.89
C PRO A 157 -13.23 -1.70 -0.97
N TYR A 158 -13.03 -0.43 -0.59
CA TYR A 158 -11.70 0.17 -0.56
C TYR A 158 -11.56 1.26 0.49
N LEU A 159 -10.32 1.45 0.95
CA LEU A 159 -9.87 2.58 1.74
C LEU A 159 -9.02 3.53 0.88
N ILE A 160 -9.05 4.80 1.20
CA ILE A 160 -8.18 5.81 0.57
C ILE A 160 -7.23 6.35 1.64
N GLY A 161 -5.93 6.20 1.41
CA GLY A 161 -4.87 6.84 2.15
C GLY A 161 -4.38 8.06 1.38
N ALA A 162 -4.59 9.24 1.92
CA ALA A 162 -4.13 10.48 1.33
C ALA A 162 -2.86 10.99 2.02
N HIS A 163 -1.86 11.37 1.24
CA HIS A 163 -0.68 12.06 1.75
C HIS A 163 -0.98 13.54 1.97
N ILE A 164 -0.67 14.02 3.15
CA ILE A 164 -0.82 15.45 3.51
C ILE A 164 0.57 16.06 3.58
N SER A 165 0.87 17.01 2.67
CA SER A 165 2.18 17.66 2.60
C SER A 165 2.27 18.89 3.52
N GLU A 166 1.26 19.77 3.45
CA GLU A 166 1.22 21.00 4.24
C GLU A 166 -0.19 21.27 4.77
N GLY A 167 -0.32 21.35 6.08
CA GLY A 167 -1.58 21.68 6.74
C GLY A 167 -2.69 20.68 6.38
N THR A 168 -3.59 21.06 5.49
CA THR A 168 -4.73 20.26 5.05
C THR A 168 -4.75 20.03 3.53
N ARG A 169 -3.56 20.06 2.90
CA ARG A 169 -3.44 19.95 1.44
C ARG A 169 -2.68 18.70 1.03
N LEU A 170 -3.09 18.16 -0.10
CA LEU A 170 -2.34 17.14 -0.85
C LEU A 170 -1.09 17.77 -1.50
N PRO A 171 -0.10 16.98 -1.92
CA PRO A 171 1.03 17.45 -2.72
C PRO A 171 0.63 18.22 -3.98
N SER A 172 -0.49 17.89 -4.58
CA SER A 172 -1.11 18.61 -5.71
C SER A 172 -1.63 20.01 -5.37
N GLY A 173 -1.68 20.38 -4.07
CA GLY A 173 -2.23 21.65 -3.59
C GLY A 173 -3.74 21.64 -3.30
N GLU A 174 -4.45 20.58 -3.66
CA GLU A 174 -5.88 20.40 -3.39
C GLU A 174 -6.15 20.23 -1.90
N LYS A 175 -7.29 20.71 -1.42
CA LYS A 175 -7.70 20.53 -0.02
C LYS A 175 -8.24 19.11 0.21
N ILE A 176 -8.08 18.59 1.43
CA ILE A 176 -8.68 17.31 1.84
C ILE A 176 -10.19 17.27 1.58
N THR A 177 -10.89 18.41 1.77
CA THR A 177 -12.33 18.50 1.52
C THR A 177 -12.69 18.20 0.08
N GLU A 178 -11.82 18.51 -0.88
CA GLU A 178 -12.03 18.22 -2.29
C GLU A 178 -12.03 16.71 -2.58
N ILE A 179 -11.34 15.89 -1.77
CA ILE A 179 -11.45 14.43 -1.85
C ILE A 179 -12.89 14.04 -1.54
N ILE A 180 -13.42 14.50 -0.42
CA ILE A 180 -14.79 14.15 0.05
C ILE A 180 -15.85 14.62 -0.94
N GLU A 181 -15.69 15.83 -1.50
CA GLU A 181 -16.63 16.43 -2.46
C GLU A 181 -16.64 15.67 -3.80
N ASN A 182 -15.49 15.14 -4.22
CA ASN A 182 -15.31 14.51 -5.52
C ASN A 182 -15.50 12.98 -5.49
N ILE A 183 -15.43 12.34 -4.32
CA ILE A 183 -15.49 10.89 -4.18
C ILE A 183 -16.75 10.51 -3.42
N LYS A 184 -17.81 10.24 -4.15
CA LYS A 184 -19.05 9.66 -3.63
C LYS A 184 -19.16 8.23 -4.14
N HIS A 185 -18.81 7.25 -3.32
CA HIS A 185 -18.86 5.87 -3.75
C HIS A 185 -19.35 4.95 -2.64
N GLU A 186 -20.30 4.07 -2.97
CA GLU A 186 -20.94 3.14 -2.03
C GLU A 186 -19.95 2.15 -1.37
N LYS A 187 -18.82 1.85 -2.04
CA LYS A 187 -17.82 0.89 -1.57
C LYS A 187 -16.65 1.53 -0.80
N LEU A 188 -16.69 2.83 -0.59
CA LEU A 188 -15.68 3.54 0.21
C LEU A 188 -15.87 3.22 1.70
N LEU A 189 -14.87 2.56 2.31
CA LEU A 189 -14.86 2.26 3.75
C LEU A 189 -14.45 3.45 4.61
N GLY A 190 -13.57 4.31 4.10
CA GLY A 190 -13.09 5.49 4.82
C GLY A 190 -11.86 6.14 4.20
N LEU A 191 -11.45 7.25 4.82
CA LEU A 191 -10.26 8.00 4.48
C LEU A 191 -9.22 7.84 5.59
N ILE A 192 -7.97 7.65 5.22
CA ILE A 192 -6.81 7.58 6.10
C ILE A 192 -5.85 8.69 5.68
N PHE A 193 -5.32 9.41 6.65
CA PHE A 193 -4.32 10.43 6.42
C PHE A 193 -2.96 9.92 6.87
N CYS A 194 -2.06 9.74 5.91
CA CYS A 194 -0.74 9.18 6.13
C CYS A 194 0.29 10.29 6.35
N LEU A 195 1.28 10.00 7.21
CA LEU A 195 2.47 10.84 7.40
C LEU A 195 2.18 12.27 7.87
N LEU A 196 1.22 12.42 8.78
CA LEU A 196 1.03 13.68 9.50
C LEU A 196 2.18 13.85 10.51
N TYR A 197 3.13 14.71 10.19
CA TYR A 197 4.22 15.10 11.10
C TYR A 197 3.76 15.80 12.38
N THR A 198 2.48 16.10 12.50
CA THR A 198 1.87 16.82 13.64
C THR A 198 1.46 15.93 14.81
N SER A 199 1.50 14.60 14.65
CA SER A 199 1.27 13.66 15.74
C SER A 199 2.46 12.72 15.85
N PRO A 200 3.44 13.03 16.70
CA PRO A 200 4.56 12.12 16.88
C PRO A 200 4.01 10.76 17.36
N SER A 201 4.30 9.73 16.58
CA SER A 201 4.11 8.37 17.03
C SER A 201 4.84 8.18 18.36
N PRO A 202 4.35 7.34 19.28
CA PRO A 202 5.11 7.00 20.48
C PRO A 202 6.52 6.50 20.18
N ARG A 203 6.79 6.02 18.96
CA ARG A 203 8.12 5.61 18.47
C ARG A 203 9.01 6.78 18.02
N ASP A 204 8.44 7.96 17.74
CA ASP A 204 9.19 9.15 17.31
C ASP A 204 9.70 9.98 18.48
N ARG A 205 9.45 9.55 19.71
CA ARG A 205 10.01 10.17 20.91
C ARG A 205 11.45 9.68 21.08
N PRO A 206 12.45 10.57 21.14
CA PRO A 206 13.78 10.15 21.56
C PRO A 206 13.68 9.55 22.97
N LEU A 207 14.32 8.41 23.14
CA LEU A 207 14.49 7.72 24.42
C LEU A 207 15.35 8.59 25.35
#